data_051db7a7b8f8abc49d99ba838c6d200a
#
_entry.id   051db7a7b8f8abc49d99ba838c6d200a
#
_cell.length_a   1.000
_cell.length_b   1.000
_cell.length_c   1.000
_cell.angle_alpha   90.00
_cell.angle_beta   90.00
_cell.angle_gamma   90.00
#
_symmetry.space_group_name_H-M   'P 1'
#
loop_
_entity.id
_entity.type
_entity.pdbx_description
1 polymer ?
#
loop_
_entity_poly.entity_id
_entity_poly.type
_entity_poly.pdbx_seq_one_letter_code
_entity_poly.pdbx_strand_id
1 'polypeptide(L)'
;MKRILLSAVLLLACGAAQAQFNIRVYNMNEVLKAKPIDKVLFTAQYALSFVGDTAHEDRHIDETMMLKVGAKSSLFYSYARFRMDSLIEMDKATGASQEIINEHMKQGNSQVNYQIYKNYPEGKLTQLEPIAASNFRSEEKTELPVWELHPDTATLLAYTCYKATCRFRGRDYEAWYTPEIPRSEGPWKLQGLPGLILKASDNRQHYTFVCTGIEKARKEEAILFAGSEYEPISRKDLLRV
;
A
#
# COMPACT_ATOMS: atom_id res chain seq x y z
N MET A 1 -68.69 -29.71 -25.27
CA MET A 1 -67.96 -29.94 -23.99
C MET A 1 -66.45 -29.88 -24.30
N LYS A 2 -65.81 -28.77 -24.09
CA LYS A 2 -64.39 -28.53 -24.39
C LYS A 2 -63.59 -28.74 -23.08
N ARG A 3 -62.72 -29.70 -23.03
CA ARG A 3 -61.78 -29.90 -21.91
C ARG A 3 -60.60 -29.01 -22.16
N ILE A 4 -60.37 -28.08 -21.19
CA ILE A 4 -59.19 -27.22 -21.17
C ILE A 4 -58.15 -27.96 -20.32
N LEU A 5 -57.02 -28.32 -20.95
CA LEU A 5 -55.83 -28.82 -20.31
C LEU A 5 -55.02 -27.62 -19.79
N LEU A 6 -54.89 -27.50 -18.48
CA LEU A 6 -53.99 -26.56 -17.84
C LEU A 6 -52.59 -27.19 -17.78
N SER A 7 -51.68 -26.67 -18.59
CA SER A 7 -50.26 -27.00 -18.52
C SER A 7 -49.60 -26.09 -17.48
N ALA A 8 -49.20 -26.66 -16.35
CA ALA A 8 -48.41 -25.97 -15.35
C ALA A 8 -46.93 -25.84 -15.86
N VAL A 9 -46.52 -24.64 -16.17
CA VAL A 9 -45.13 -24.32 -16.45
C VAL A 9 -44.43 -24.10 -15.13
N LEU A 10 -43.59 -25.07 -14.77
CA LEU A 10 -42.67 -24.97 -13.61
C LEU A 10 -41.51 -24.07 -13.99
N LEU A 11 -41.53 -22.80 -13.57
CA LEU A 11 -40.42 -21.89 -13.64
C LEU A 11 -39.37 -22.27 -12.58
N LEU A 12 -38.33 -23.00 -13.01
CA LEU A 12 -37.09 -23.16 -12.25
C LEU A 12 -36.39 -21.79 -12.22
N ALA A 13 -36.55 -21.08 -11.08
CA ALA A 13 -35.72 -19.93 -10.78
C ALA A 13 -34.29 -20.42 -10.48
N CYS A 14 -33.44 -20.46 -11.51
CA CYS A 14 -32.01 -20.60 -11.35
C CYS A 14 -31.51 -19.31 -10.71
N GLY A 15 -31.29 -19.32 -9.38
CA GLY A 15 -30.67 -18.24 -8.67
C GLY A 15 -29.22 -18.13 -9.11
N ALA A 16 -28.97 -17.32 -10.13
CA ALA A 16 -27.63 -16.85 -10.43
C ALA A 16 -27.18 -15.99 -9.26
N ALA A 17 -26.33 -16.53 -8.40
CA ALA A 17 -25.57 -15.74 -7.45
C ALA A 17 -24.72 -14.77 -8.29
N GLN A 18 -25.24 -13.58 -8.49
CA GLN A 18 -24.45 -12.48 -9.02
C GLN A 18 -23.43 -12.15 -7.94
N ALA A 19 -22.21 -12.63 -8.08
CA ALA A 19 -21.07 -12.07 -7.40
C ALA A 19 -21.05 -10.58 -7.76
N GLN A 20 -21.52 -9.75 -6.85
CA GLN A 20 -21.39 -8.31 -6.99
C GLN A 20 -19.89 -8.01 -6.92
N PHE A 21 -19.27 -7.89 -8.08
CA PHE A 21 -18.00 -7.23 -8.22
C PHE A 21 -18.23 -5.79 -7.76
N ASN A 22 -17.82 -5.50 -6.54
CA ASN A 22 -17.72 -4.14 -6.06
C ASN A 22 -16.64 -3.44 -6.87
N ILE A 23 -17.02 -2.86 -8.01
CA ILE A 23 -16.19 -1.94 -8.77
C ILE A 23 -16.03 -0.74 -7.83
N ARG A 24 -14.86 -0.64 -7.18
CA ARG A 24 -14.51 0.56 -6.42
C ARG A 24 -14.55 1.72 -7.41
N VAL A 25 -15.50 2.60 -7.24
CA VAL A 25 -15.51 3.88 -7.93
C VAL A 25 -14.37 4.69 -7.32
N TYR A 26 -13.21 4.64 -7.95
CA TYR A 26 -12.11 5.53 -7.61
C TYR A 26 -12.59 6.97 -7.78
N ASN A 27 -12.53 7.72 -6.69
CA ASN A 27 -12.90 9.12 -6.76
C ASN A 27 -11.77 9.89 -7.46
N MET A 28 -11.92 10.03 -8.77
CA MET A 28 -10.97 10.64 -9.69
C MET A 28 -10.67 12.12 -9.37
N ASN A 29 -11.54 12.79 -8.62
CA ASN A 29 -11.29 14.15 -8.15
C ASN A 29 -10.17 14.22 -7.10
N GLU A 30 -9.79 13.11 -6.46
CA GLU A 30 -8.77 13.08 -5.43
C GLU A 30 -7.36 13.25 -6.00
N VAL A 31 -7.06 12.64 -7.13
CA VAL A 31 -5.74 12.77 -7.77
C VAL A 31 -5.55 14.19 -8.31
N LEU A 32 -6.61 14.77 -8.86
CA LEU A 32 -6.59 16.17 -9.36
C LEU A 32 -6.44 17.21 -8.24
N LYS A 33 -6.72 16.86 -6.99
CA LYS A 33 -6.61 17.72 -5.81
C LYS A 33 -5.37 17.42 -4.96
N ALA A 34 -4.55 16.46 -5.38
CA ALA A 34 -3.34 16.13 -4.68
C ALA A 34 -2.36 17.30 -4.68
N LYS A 35 -1.83 17.61 -3.50
CA LYS A 35 -0.88 18.71 -3.31
C LYS A 35 0.53 18.20 -3.07
N PRO A 36 1.57 18.82 -3.63
CA PRO A 36 2.94 18.48 -3.31
C PRO A 36 3.24 18.86 -1.86
N ILE A 37 3.84 17.92 -1.12
CA ILE A 37 4.19 18.10 0.30
C ILE A 37 5.70 18.06 0.53
N ASP A 38 6.45 17.37 -0.35
CA ASP A 38 7.91 17.32 -0.29
C ASP A 38 8.47 16.98 -1.68
N LYS A 39 9.77 17.24 -1.90
CA LYS A 39 10.50 16.86 -3.10
C LYS A 39 11.11 15.48 -2.90
N VAL A 40 10.93 14.57 -3.85
CA VAL A 40 11.52 13.23 -3.80
C VAL A 40 13.03 13.32 -3.99
N LEU A 41 13.79 12.63 -3.15
CA LEU A 41 15.24 12.47 -3.25
C LEU A 41 15.59 11.17 -3.95
N PHE A 42 14.92 10.08 -3.58
CA PHE A 42 15.02 8.78 -4.21
C PHE A 42 13.76 7.94 -3.93
N THR A 43 13.62 6.88 -4.69
CA THR A 43 12.55 5.90 -4.53
C THR A 43 13.18 4.50 -4.33
N ALA A 44 12.73 3.77 -3.31
CA ALA A 44 13.10 2.38 -3.10
C ALA A 44 11.90 1.48 -3.41
N GLN A 45 12.14 0.41 -4.16
CA GLN A 45 11.15 -0.60 -4.49
C GLN A 45 11.35 -1.81 -3.57
N TYR A 46 10.24 -2.36 -3.06
CA TYR A 46 10.25 -3.54 -2.20
C TYR A 46 9.35 -4.63 -2.77
N ALA A 47 9.83 -5.85 -2.76
CA ALA A 47 8.97 -7.03 -2.79
C ALA A 47 8.42 -7.24 -1.38
N LEU A 48 7.11 -7.24 -1.25
CA LEU A 48 6.38 -7.62 -0.05
C LEU A 48 5.78 -8.99 -0.28
N SER A 49 6.08 -9.94 0.61
CA SER A 49 5.36 -11.20 0.72
C SER A 49 4.65 -11.24 2.05
N PHE A 50 3.34 -11.51 2.05
CA PHE A 50 2.59 -11.53 3.30
C PHE A 50 1.49 -12.59 3.33
N VAL A 51 1.16 -13.04 4.55
CA VAL A 51 0.06 -13.95 4.82
C VAL A 51 -1.22 -13.14 5.00
N GLY A 52 -2.15 -13.28 4.06
CA GLY A 52 -3.43 -12.59 4.10
C GLY A 52 -4.48 -13.25 4.99
N ASP A 53 -4.35 -14.57 5.21
CA ASP A 53 -5.25 -15.37 6.04
C ASP A 53 -4.43 -16.27 6.96
N THR A 54 -4.47 -16.00 8.26
CA THR A 54 -3.72 -16.76 9.27
C THR A 54 -4.25 -18.18 9.51
N ALA A 55 -5.38 -18.55 8.92
CA ALA A 55 -5.84 -19.95 8.87
C ALA A 55 -5.12 -20.77 7.77
N HIS A 56 -4.44 -20.08 6.83
CA HIS A 56 -3.71 -20.65 5.71
C HIS A 56 -2.33 -19.97 5.59
N GLU A 57 -1.48 -20.16 6.59
CA GLU A 57 -0.14 -19.52 6.67
C GLU A 57 0.81 -19.93 5.54
N ASP A 58 0.53 -21.04 4.85
CA ASP A 58 1.24 -21.50 3.66
C ASP A 58 0.94 -20.68 2.40
N ARG A 59 -0.10 -19.83 2.43
CA ARG A 59 -0.52 -19.00 1.30
C ARG A 59 -0.04 -17.58 1.45
N HIS A 60 1.03 -17.29 0.71
CA HIS A 60 1.58 -15.94 0.65
C HIS A 60 0.99 -15.16 -0.52
N ILE A 61 0.81 -13.87 -0.30
CA ILE A 61 0.43 -12.89 -1.30
C ILE A 61 1.66 -12.02 -1.56
N ASP A 62 2.05 -11.91 -2.83
CA ASP A 62 3.19 -11.11 -3.24
C ASP A 62 2.73 -9.78 -3.85
N GLU A 63 3.36 -8.69 -3.43
CA GLU A 63 3.03 -7.34 -3.87
C GLU A 63 4.32 -6.53 -4.08
N THR A 64 4.34 -5.67 -5.07
CA THR A 64 5.41 -4.70 -5.24
C THR A 64 5.03 -3.38 -4.57
N MET A 65 5.87 -2.94 -3.65
CA MET A 65 5.67 -1.71 -2.88
C MET A 65 6.72 -0.66 -3.23
N MET A 66 6.34 0.60 -3.13
CA MET A 66 7.21 1.74 -3.38
C MET A 66 7.36 2.58 -2.11
N LEU A 67 8.59 3.02 -1.85
CA LEU A 67 8.90 4.01 -0.82
C LEU A 67 9.52 5.23 -1.48
N LYS A 68 8.78 6.33 -1.60
CA LYS A 68 9.33 7.63 -1.97
C LYS A 68 9.88 8.32 -0.74
N VAL A 69 11.14 8.69 -0.77
CA VAL A 69 11.81 9.38 0.34
C VAL A 69 12.11 10.81 -0.07
N GLY A 70 11.57 11.74 0.69
CA GLY A 70 11.83 13.18 0.56
C GLY A 70 12.83 13.71 1.58
N ALA A 71 12.96 15.03 1.65
CA ALA A 71 13.81 15.68 2.64
C ALA A 71 13.23 15.61 4.05
N LYS A 72 11.91 15.74 4.18
CA LYS A 72 11.18 15.83 5.45
C LYS A 72 10.19 14.70 5.66
N SER A 73 9.61 14.15 4.59
CA SER A 73 8.56 13.14 4.65
C SER A 73 8.83 11.99 3.70
N SER A 74 8.14 10.88 3.91
CA SER A 74 8.16 9.76 2.96
C SER A 74 6.76 9.21 2.72
N LEU A 75 6.59 8.46 1.61
CA LEU A 75 5.35 7.82 1.22
C LEU A 75 5.61 6.36 0.85
N PHE A 76 4.94 5.44 1.55
CA PHE A 76 4.94 4.01 1.26
C PHE A 76 3.58 3.57 0.73
N TYR A 77 3.56 2.90 -0.46
CA TYR A 77 2.31 2.55 -1.16
C TYR A 77 2.52 1.42 -2.18
N SER A 78 1.43 0.80 -2.68
CA SER A 78 1.49 -0.24 -3.71
C SER A 78 1.86 0.32 -5.08
N TYR A 79 2.78 -0.35 -5.77
CA TYR A 79 3.16 -0.02 -7.15
C TYR A 79 2.01 -0.27 -8.14
N ALA A 80 1.26 -1.36 -7.96
CA ALA A 80 0.11 -1.66 -8.80
C ALA A 80 -0.94 -0.53 -8.71
N ARG A 81 -1.18 -0.01 -7.50
CA ARG A 81 -2.01 1.17 -7.28
C ARG A 81 -1.50 2.40 -8.02
N PHE A 82 -0.21 2.70 -7.88
CA PHE A 82 0.42 3.82 -8.57
C PHE A 82 0.29 3.73 -10.09
N ARG A 83 0.55 2.56 -10.65
CA ARG A 83 0.40 2.35 -12.11
C ARG A 83 -1.04 2.60 -12.58
N MET A 84 -2.00 2.06 -11.85
CA MET A 84 -3.41 2.25 -12.16
C MET A 84 -3.81 3.73 -12.12
N ASP A 85 -3.46 4.43 -11.06
CA ASP A 85 -3.76 5.86 -10.92
C ASP A 85 -3.14 6.66 -12.09
N SER A 86 -1.88 6.36 -12.46
CA SER A 86 -1.18 7.01 -13.58
C SER A 86 -1.82 6.73 -14.95
N LEU A 87 -2.30 5.50 -15.18
CA LEU A 87 -3.01 5.14 -16.42
C LEU A 87 -4.34 5.87 -16.53
N ILE A 88 -5.11 5.92 -15.45
CA ILE A 88 -6.39 6.61 -15.41
C ILE A 88 -6.20 8.13 -15.65
N GLU A 89 -5.16 8.73 -15.09
CA GLU A 89 -4.83 10.14 -15.37
C GLU A 89 -4.51 10.38 -16.85
N MET A 90 -3.71 9.51 -17.45
CA MET A 90 -3.35 9.58 -18.86
C MET A 90 -4.59 9.42 -19.76
N ASP A 91 -5.45 8.44 -19.46
CA ASP A 91 -6.68 8.17 -20.19
C ASP A 91 -7.60 9.40 -20.21
N LYS A 92 -7.73 10.06 -19.07
CA LYS A 92 -8.52 11.30 -18.98
C LYS A 92 -7.91 12.45 -19.76
N ALA A 93 -6.59 12.64 -19.63
CA ALA A 93 -5.89 13.70 -20.34
C ALA A 93 -6.01 13.53 -21.85
N THR A 94 -6.13 12.30 -22.36
CA THR A 94 -6.29 11.96 -23.78
C THR A 94 -7.75 11.83 -24.22
N GLY A 95 -8.71 11.95 -23.31
CA GLY A 95 -10.14 11.78 -23.60
C GLY A 95 -10.52 10.34 -23.92
N ALA A 96 -9.85 9.37 -23.33
CA ALA A 96 -10.15 7.94 -23.52
C ALA A 96 -11.61 7.60 -23.16
N SER A 97 -12.17 6.60 -23.84
CA SER A 97 -13.53 6.15 -23.56
C SER A 97 -13.63 5.49 -22.18
N GLN A 98 -14.82 5.48 -21.59
CA GLN A 98 -15.07 4.81 -20.30
C GLN A 98 -14.71 3.32 -20.35
N GLU A 99 -14.79 2.70 -21.52
CA GLU A 99 -14.45 1.30 -21.74
C GLU A 99 -12.93 1.06 -21.54
N ILE A 100 -12.09 1.93 -22.09
CA ILE A 100 -10.63 1.89 -21.92
C ILE A 100 -10.26 2.10 -20.44
N ILE A 101 -10.87 3.09 -19.80
CA ILE A 101 -10.66 3.35 -18.37
C ILE A 101 -11.02 2.11 -17.53
N ASN A 102 -12.16 1.49 -17.79
CA ASN A 102 -12.60 0.28 -17.09
C ASN A 102 -11.65 -0.90 -17.31
N GLU A 103 -11.06 -1.02 -18.50
CA GLU A 103 -10.07 -2.07 -18.78
C GLU A 103 -8.77 -1.86 -18.01
N HIS A 104 -8.27 -0.64 -17.93
CA HIS A 104 -7.10 -0.29 -17.12
C HIS A 104 -7.36 -0.49 -15.62
N MET A 105 -8.57 -0.19 -15.15
CA MET A 105 -8.96 -0.45 -13.76
C MET A 105 -8.92 -1.94 -13.40
N LYS A 106 -9.26 -2.84 -14.33
CA LYS A 106 -9.17 -4.29 -14.09
C LYS A 106 -7.72 -4.80 -13.94
N GLN A 107 -6.75 -4.09 -14.52
CA GLN A 107 -5.33 -4.47 -14.46
C GLN A 107 -4.67 -4.09 -13.13
N GLY A 108 -5.29 -3.21 -12.36
CA GLY A 108 -4.75 -2.67 -11.10
C GLY A 108 -5.14 -3.49 -9.86
N ASN A 109 -5.04 -4.81 -9.90
CA ASN A 109 -5.43 -5.67 -8.79
C ASN A 109 -4.34 -5.69 -7.69
N SER A 110 -4.37 -4.70 -6.78
CA SER A 110 -3.54 -4.67 -5.58
C SER A 110 -4.30 -5.22 -4.38
N GLN A 111 -3.66 -6.08 -3.60
CA GLN A 111 -4.17 -6.53 -2.30
C GLN A 111 -3.82 -5.56 -1.18
N VAL A 112 -2.89 -4.61 -1.44
CA VAL A 112 -2.49 -3.55 -0.50
C VAL A 112 -3.05 -2.22 -0.97
N ASN A 113 -4.06 -1.72 -0.27
CA ASN A 113 -4.78 -0.50 -0.68
C ASN A 113 -4.38 0.74 0.12
N TYR A 114 -3.63 0.59 1.19
CA TYR A 114 -3.23 1.72 2.02
C TYR A 114 -2.05 2.50 1.44
N GLN A 115 -2.01 3.79 1.78
CA GLN A 115 -0.86 4.67 1.60
C GLN A 115 -0.42 5.17 2.96
N ILE A 116 0.87 5.12 3.25
CA ILE A 116 1.43 5.56 4.53
C ILE A 116 2.37 6.73 4.30
N TYR A 117 1.98 7.88 4.81
CA TYR A 117 2.82 9.08 4.86
C TYR A 117 3.50 9.14 6.23
N LYS A 118 4.82 9.17 6.24
CA LYS A 118 5.61 9.34 7.46
C LYS A 118 6.04 10.79 7.57
N ASN A 119 5.96 11.31 8.81
CA ASN A 119 6.23 12.70 9.14
C ASN A 119 5.39 13.73 8.34
N TYR A 120 4.16 13.34 8.01
CA TYR A 120 3.20 14.26 7.41
C TYR A 120 1.77 14.02 7.96
N PRO A 121 1.20 15.05 8.65
CA PRO A 121 1.84 16.28 9.14
C PRO A 121 3.07 16.02 10.01
N GLU A 122 3.92 17.02 10.21
CA GLU A 122 5.15 16.87 10.99
C GLU A 122 4.92 16.20 12.35
N GLY A 123 5.73 15.21 12.69
CA GLY A 123 5.62 14.39 13.89
C GLY A 123 4.51 13.35 13.85
N LYS A 124 3.78 13.22 12.72
CA LYS A 124 2.69 12.25 12.57
C LYS A 124 2.96 11.24 11.47
N LEU A 125 2.25 10.12 11.61
CA LEU A 125 2.07 9.11 10.57
C LEU A 125 0.63 9.18 10.12
N THR A 126 0.41 9.40 8.82
CA THR A 126 -0.91 9.43 8.21
C THR A 126 -1.09 8.20 7.32
N GLN A 127 -2.16 7.45 7.54
CA GLN A 127 -2.56 6.33 6.70
C GLN A 127 -3.85 6.69 5.96
N LEU A 128 -3.79 6.60 4.65
CA LEU A 128 -4.97 6.66 3.78
C LEU A 128 -5.34 5.24 3.41
N GLU A 129 -6.61 4.89 3.58
CA GLU A 129 -7.09 3.54 3.31
C GLU A 129 -8.52 3.58 2.77
N PRO A 130 -8.73 3.22 1.51
CA PRO A 130 -10.05 2.99 0.96
C PRO A 130 -10.55 1.62 1.44
N ILE A 131 -11.73 1.63 2.07
CA ILE A 131 -12.44 0.42 2.52
C ILE A 131 -13.86 0.46 1.96
N ALA A 132 -14.24 -0.53 1.19
CA ALA A 132 -15.51 -0.58 0.47
C ALA A 132 -15.74 0.70 -0.36
N ALA A 133 -16.78 1.47 -0.08
CA ALA A 133 -17.12 2.71 -0.79
C ALA A 133 -16.58 3.99 -0.10
N SER A 134 -15.90 3.85 1.03
CA SER A 134 -15.41 4.99 1.84
C SER A 134 -13.91 5.11 1.79
N ASN A 135 -13.41 6.34 1.89
CA ASN A 135 -12.01 6.67 1.92
C ASN A 135 -11.64 7.23 3.30
N PHE A 136 -10.87 6.50 4.07
CA PHE A 136 -10.52 6.85 5.45
C PHE A 136 -9.10 7.39 5.57
N ARG A 137 -8.95 8.41 6.43
CA ARG A 137 -7.66 8.98 6.84
C ARG A 137 -7.48 8.84 8.34
N SER A 138 -6.51 8.05 8.77
CA SER A 138 -6.11 8.00 10.16
C SER A 138 -4.78 8.72 10.36
N GLU A 139 -4.71 9.51 11.43
CA GLU A 139 -3.48 10.19 11.84
C GLU A 139 -3.10 9.73 13.25
N GLU A 140 -1.85 9.35 13.43
CA GLU A 140 -1.31 8.97 14.74
C GLU A 140 0.02 9.68 14.98
N LYS A 141 0.40 9.89 16.24
CA LYS A 141 1.74 10.35 16.56
C LYS A 141 2.75 9.32 16.07
N THR A 142 3.83 9.78 15.46
CA THR A 142 4.91 8.88 15.04
C THR A 142 5.49 8.17 16.25
N GLU A 143 5.40 6.86 16.26
CA GLU A 143 6.02 5.97 17.22
C GLU A 143 7.17 5.25 16.51
N LEU A 144 8.38 5.41 17.03
CA LEU A 144 9.56 4.74 16.48
C LEU A 144 9.76 3.39 17.17
N PRO A 145 10.10 2.32 16.43
CA PRO A 145 10.58 1.09 17.02
C PRO A 145 11.84 1.35 17.87
N VAL A 146 11.95 0.69 18.99
CA VAL A 146 13.18 0.66 19.80
C VAL A 146 14.03 -0.50 19.26
N TRP A 147 15.08 -0.16 18.52
CA TRP A 147 15.94 -1.14 17.87
C TRP A 147 17.09 -1.58 18.75
N GLU A 148 17.33 -2.89 18.77
CA GLU A 148 18.56 -3.51 19.24
C GLU A 148 19.46 -3.79 18.04
N LEU A 149 20.67 -3.23 18.06
CA LEU A 149 21.63 -3.37 16.96
C LEU A 149 22.53 -4.58 17.20
N HIS A 150 22.81 -5.34 16.14
CA HIS A 150 23.64 -6.54 16.16
C HIS A 150 24.87 -6.38 15.29
N PRO A 151 25.99 -7.08 15.58
CA PRO A 151 27.22 -7.01 14.78
C PRO A 151 27.13 -7.78 13.46
N ASP A 152 26.06 -8.56 13.25
CA ASP A 152 25.87 -9.35 12.04
C ASP A 152 25.81 -8.46 10.81
N THR A 153 26.46 -8.89 9.74
CA THR A 153 26.48 -8.19 8.44
C THR A 153 26.00 -9.07 7.31
N ALA A 154 25.41 -8.44 6.29
CA ALA A 154 25.00 -9.08 5.04
C ALA A 154 25.18 -8.10 3.88
N THR A 155 25.23 -8.60 2.66
CA THR A 155 25.26 -7.76 1.45
C THR A 155 23.90 -7.84 0.77
N LEU A 156 23.23 -6.69 0.60
CA LEU A 156 21.97 -6.55 -0.12
C LEU A 156 22.08 -5.40 -1.13
N LEU A 157 21.73 -5.64 -2.40
CA LEU A 157 21.83 -4.65 -3.48
C LEU A 157 23.23 -3.97 -3.56
N ALA A 158 24.30 -4.73 -3.31
CA ALA A 158 25.68 -4.26 -3.24
C ALA A 158 26.00 -3.32 -2.05
N TYR A 159 25.08 -3.12 -1.10
CA TYR A 159 25.32 -2.37 0.14
C TYR A 159 25.68 -3.30 1.29
N THR A 160 26.59 -2.86 2.15
CA THR A 160 26.83 -3.53 3.43
C THR A 160 25.70 -3.19 4.40
N CYS A 161 25.01 -4.21 4.87
CA CYS A 161 23.88 -4.09 5.77
C CYS A 161 24.20 -4.67 7.14
N TYR A 162 23.65 -4.07 8.17
CA TYR A 162 23.75 -4.50 9.57
C TYR A 162 22.38 -4.96 10.06
N LYS A 163 22.40 -5.95 10.93
CA LYS A 163 21.19 -6.51 11.54
C LYS A 163 20.71 -5.66 12.71
N ALA A 164 19.40 -5.53 12.83
CA ALA A 164 18.73 -4.98 14.00
C ALA A 164 17.44 -5.74 14.28
N THR A 165 17.03 -5.78 15.56
CA THR A 165 15.77 -6.40 15.98
C THR A 165 14.96 -5.44 16.84
N CYS A 166 13.63 -5.58 16.79
CA CYS A 166 12.74 -4.83 17.67
C CYS A 166 11.42 -5.56 17.89
N ARG A 167 10.73 -5.19 18.98
CA ARG A 167 9.31 -5.48 19.14
C ARG A 167 8.51 -4.24 18.79
N PHE A 168 7.67 -4.34 17.78
CA PHE A 168 6.88 -3.21 17.31
C PHE A 168 5.49 -3.64 16.88
N ARG A 169 4.45 -2.94 17.37
CA ARG A 169 3.04 -3.18 17.04
C ARG A 169 2.60 -4.64 17.16
N GLY A 170 3.07 -5.30 18.23
CA GLY A 170 2.68 -6.68 18.57
C GLY A 170 3.47 -7.78 17.87
N ARG A 171 4.47 -7.43 17.05
CA ARG A 171 5.33 -8.38 16.36
C ARG A 171 6.79 -8.15 16.68
N ASP A 172 7.59 -9.20 16.63
CA ASP A 172 9.04 -9.13 16.73
C ASP A 172 9.61 -9.10 15.33
N TYR A 173 10.37 -8.05 14.99
CA TYR A 173 10.96 -7.82 13.68
C TYR A 173 12.46 -8.02 13.70
N GLU A 174 12.97 -8.61 12.61
CA GLU A 174 14.36 -8.55 12.20
C GLU A 174 14.45 -7.63 10.98
N ALA A 175 15.43 -6.71 11.01
CA ALA A 175 15.70 -5.79 9.90
C ALA A 175 17.18 -5.77 9.55
N TRP A 176 17.46 -5.52 8.27
CA TRP A 176 18.78 -5.29 7.72
C TRP A 176 18.82 -3.92 7.08
N TYR A 177 19.65 -3.03 7.61
CA TYR A 177 19.74 -1.65 7.19
C TYR A 177 21.16 -1.29 6.75
N THR A 178 21.29 -0.30 5.86
CA THR A 178 22.59 0.20 5.42
C THR A 178 22.79 1.66 5.82
N PRO A 179 23.89 2.00 6.54
CA PRO A 179 24.26 3.38 6.81
C PRO A 179 24.82 4.11 5.57
N GLU A 180 25.13 3.40 4.49
CA GLU A 180 25.58 4.02 3.24
C GLU A 180 24.49 4.89 2.60
N ILE A 181 23.22 4.64 2.97
CA ILE A 181 22.10 5.51 2.64
C ILE A 181 21.58 6.10 3.96
N PRO A 182 22.10 7.26 4.41
CA PRO A 182 21.86 7.81 5.75
C PRO A 182 20.47 8.44 5.86
N ARG A 183 19.44 7.62 5.66
CA ARG A 183 18.03 7.96 5.81
C ARG A 183 17.37 6.96 6.72
N SER A 184 16.82 7.45 7.83
CA SER A 184 16.16 6.65 8.87
C SER A 184 14.78 6.18 8.41
N GLU A 185 14.73 5.51 7.25
CA GLU A 185 13.53 5.11 6.54
C GLU A 185 13.50 3.62 6.25
N GLY A 186 12.31 3.09 5.94
CA GLY A 186 12.12 1.69 5.60
C GLY A 186 10.70 1.39 5.14
N PRO A 187 10.38 0.12 4.84
CA PRO A 187 9.07 -0.29 4.38
C PRO A 187 8.02 -0.14 5.48
N TRP A 188 6.77 -0.01 5.08
CA TRP A 188 5.61 0.13 5.95
C TRP A 188 5.82 1.25 7.00
N LYS A 189 5.67 0.95 8.28
CA LYS A 189 5.87 1.88 9.42
C LYS A 189 7.23 1.70 10.10
N LEU A 190 8.11 0.87 9.52
CA LEU A 190 9.44 0.61 10.05
C LEU A 190 10.38 1.76 9.66
N GLN A 191 11.02 2.34 10.67
CA GLN A 191 11.97 3.46 10.56
C GLN A 191 12.77 3.58 11.86
N GLY A 192 13.70 4.52 11.95
CA GLY A 192 14.42 4.80 13.21
C GLY A 192 15.81 4.21 13.27
N LEU A 193 16.24 3.39 12.32
CA LEU A 193 17.62 2.92 12.19
C LEU A 193 18.53 3.99 11.58
N PRO A 194 19.85 3.96 11.83
CA PRO A 194 20.79 4.94 11.27
C PRO A 194 21.12 4.63 9.79
N GLY A 195 20.09 4.46 8.98
CA GLY A 195 20.18 4.13 7.57
C GLY A 195 18.89 3.53 7.02
N LEU A 196 18.87 3.31 5.68
CA LEU A 196 17.71 2.74 5.00
C LEU A 196 17.60 1.24 5.29
N ILE A 197 16.40 0.80 5.67
CA ILE A 197 16.09 -0.62 5.87
C ILE A 197 15.89 -1.27 4.50
N LEU A 198 16.78 -2.20 4.13
CA LEU A 198 16.70 -2.91 2.86
C LEU A 198 15.94 -4.24 2.95
N LYS A 199 15.88 -4.84 4.14
CA LYS A 199 15.08 -6.05 4.37
C LYS A 199 14.48 -5.98 5.78
N ALA A 200 13.25 -6.43 5.92
CA ALA A 200 12.62 -6.62 7.22
C ALA A 200 11.63 -7.79 7.14
N SER A 201 11.56 -8.58 8.21
CA SER A 201 10.56 -9.62 8.36
C SER A 201 10.14 -9.77 9.83
N ASP A 202 8.90 -10.15 10.08
CA ASP A 202 8.51 -10.56 11.41
C ASP A 202 8.95 -12.02 11.68
N ASN A 203 9.02 -12.39 12.95
CA ASN A 203 9.53 -13.70 13.39
C ASN A 203 8.70 -14.90 12.88
N ARG A 204 7.44 -14.67 12.46
CA ARG A 204 6.57 -15.67 11.83
C ARG A 204 6.65 -15.67 10.32
N GLN A 205 7.40 -14.74 9.74
CA GLN A 205 7.45 -14.48 8.30
C GLN A 205 6.08 -14.19 7.67
N HIS A 206 5.12 -13.73 8.47
CA HIS A 206 3.82 -13.28 7.96
C HIS A 206 3.94 -12.00 7.12
N TYR A 207 5.00 -11.23 7.33
CA TYR A 207 5.35 -10.05 6.53
C TYR A 207 6.84 -10.05 6.25
N THR A 208 7.20 -10.12 4.99
CA THR A 208 8.59 -10.02 4.55
C THR A 208 8.70 -8.94 3.50
N PHE A 209 9.56 -7.96 3.75
CA PHE A 209 9.89 -6.87 2.83
C PHE A 209 11.34 -7.03 2.39
N VAL A 210 11.59 -7.03 1.09
CA VAL A 210 12.94 -7.09 0.51
C VAL A 210 13.07 -5.97 -0.51
N CYS A 211 14.01 -5.05 -0.31
CA CYS A 211 14.33 -4.01 -1.28
C CYS A 211 14.91 -4.65 -2.55
N THR A 212 14.29 -4.36 -3.69
CA THR A 212 14.67 -4.91 -5.00
C THR A 212 15.35 -3.89 -5.90
N GLY A 213 15.27 -2.61 -5.57
CA GLY A 213 15.89 -1.55 -6.32
C GLY A 213 15.79 -0.19 -5.64
N ILE A 214 16.74 0.69 -5.97
CA ILE A 214 16.75 2.09 -5.49
C ILE A 214 17.07 2.97 -6.69
N GLU A 215 16.23 3.96 -6.94
CA GLU A 215 16.35 4.90 -8.04
C GLU A 215 16.43 6.34 -7.54
N LYS A 216 17.30 7.13 -8.14
CA LYS A 216 17.28 8.59 -7.89
C LYS A 216 15.99 9.17 -8.40
N ALA A 217 15.50 10.20 -7.71
CA ALA A 217 14.33 10.93 -8.13
C ALA A 217 14.48 11.50 -9.54
N ARG A 218 13.39 11.50 -10.28
CA ARG A 218 13.28 12.25 -11.54
C ARG A 218 13.28 13.76 -11.26
N LYS A 219 13.62 14.53 -12.28
CA LYS A 219 13.55 15.99 -12.16
C LYS A 219 12.13 16.41 -11.77
N GLU A 220 12.02 17.27 -10.73
CA GLU A 220 10.76 17.82 -10.21
C GLU A 220 9.76 16.78 -9.66
N GLU A 221 10.21 15.56 -9.35
CA GLU A 221 9.35 14.56 -8.72
C GLU A 221 9.01 14.96 -7.28
N ALA A 222 7.71 14.91 -6.94
CA ALA A 222 7.21 15.28 -5.63
C ALA A 222 6.45 14.14 -4.95
N ILE A 223 6.45 14.13 -3.62
CA ILE A 223 5.50 13.39 -2.83
C ILE A 223 4.20 14.17 -2.83
N LEU A 224 3.14 13.55 -3.33
CA LEU A 224 1.81 14.15 -3.41
C LEU A 224 0.92 13.63 -2.29
N PHE A 225 0.17 14.51 -1.65
CA PHE A 225 -0.83 14.15 -0.64
C PHE A 225 -2.24 14.31 -1.21
N ALA A 226 -2.95 13.19 -1.35
CA ALA A 226 -4.30 13.10 -1.91
C ALA A 226 -5.40 12.95 -0.84
N GLY A 227 -5.05 12.92 0.46
CA GLY A 227 -5.97 12.60 1.54
C GLY A 227 -6.76 13.79 2.11
N SER A 228 -6.83 14.93 1.43
CA SER A 228 -7.51 16.13 1.97
C SER A 228 -9.02 15.93 2.16
N GLU A 229 -9.65 15.11 1.33
CA GLU A 229 -11.09 14.83 1.33
C GLU A 229 -11.44 13.47 1.96
N TYR A 230 -10.45 12.75 2.47
CA TYR A 230 -10.66 11.48 3.16
C TYR A 230 -11.34 11.73 4.51
N GLU A 231 -12.27 10.86 4.87
CA GLU A 231 -12.96 10.90 6.15
C GLU A 231 -11.98 10.61 7.30
N PRO A 232 -11.87 11.51 8.30
CA PRO A 232 -11.00 11.28 9.43
C PRO A 232 -11.55 10.16 10.32
N ILE A 233 -10.68 9.20 10.66
CA ILE A 233 -11.02 8.09 11.55
C ILE A 233 -9.88 7.84 12.54
N SER A 234 -10.20 7.38 13.75
CA SER A 234 -9.15 6.94 14.66
C SER A 234 -8.56 5.61 14.17
N ARG A 235 -7.26 5.37 14.45
CA ARG A 235 -6.65 4.07 14.15
C ARG A 235 -7.42 2.90 14.77
N LYS A 236 -7.93 3.08 16.00
CA LYS A 236 -8.69 2.05 16.72
C LYS A 236 -9.97 1.67 15.95
N ASP A 237 -10.64 2.65 15.40
CA ASP A 237 -11.88 2.43 14.66
C ASP A 237 -11.60 1.91 13.25
N LEU A 238 -10.51 2.38 12.61
CA LEU A 238 -10.05 1.85 11.32
C LEU A 238 -9.77 0.33 11.37
N LEU A 239 -9.30 -0.20 12.50
CA LEU A 239 -9.06 -1.62 12.69
C LEU A 239 -10.33 -2.45 12.94
N ARG A 240 -11.51 -1.81 13.04
CA ARG A 240 -12.80 -2.46 13.29
C ARG A 240 -13.74 -2.44 12.08
N VAL A 241 -13.41 -1.62 11.09
CA VAL A 241 -14.12 -1.54 9.82
C VAL A 241 -13.67 -2.65 8.88
#